data_adc66bf00c8fd4f9652740b7d81518c8
#
_entry.id   adc66bf00c8fd4f9652740b7d81518c8
#
_cell.length_a   1.000
_cell.length_b   1.000
_cell.length_c   1.000
_cell.angle_alpha   90.00
_cell.angle_beta   90.00
_cell.angle_gamma   90.00
#
_symmetry.space_group_name_H-M   'P 1'
#
loop_
_entity.id
_entity.type
_entity.pdbx_description
1 polymer ?
#
loop_
_entity_poly.entity_id
_entity_poly.type
_entity_poly.pdbx_seq_one_letter_code
_entity_poly.pdbx_strand_id
1 'polypeptide(L)'
;TGQPWNYNQNGNSWYCIHKILAGLRDAYVYAGCRQAKDILMPLADFISHIALNSNRDLFQSTLSVEQGGMNEVFVDIYSITGDKKFLQTAERFNHINVIYPIANGEDVLFGRHANDQIPKFMGVAREYEFLPNDIYYQAARNFWNIVIKDHTLAIGGNSCYERFGVLGEESKRLDYTSAETCNTYNMLKLSRQLFMLDGDYKYLNYYEHALYNHILASQDPDMPGCVTYYTSLLPGSFKQYSTPFDSFWCCVGTGMENHSKYAESIYFKDNQELLVNLYIPSRLHWKEKGLKLTLDTYFPESDTVKARMDEIGSYTGTLLFRYPDWVSGDAVVRINGEPAQTEAHKGSYIRLLDSVKSGDVITLVFTRNLYIDYAKDEPHLGSVMYGPILLAGGLGTDDMPEDRVIDNRACRESLPAKNIPMLVGPLTDLDSWIQCSSQHPLRFTVKNGGGQQGVGLVPYFQMHHQRHTVYWKLYSPDEFVYRTRSLTDEVKIGDETDERKHALQGENDSIYWHDYFWAKNTRFRMAKDGWFSYTLHINKTEQKPYHLICRFWGDEPDTCQFDILIDGNYLRTVSLNRKLYLTYVDDVYSIPADWTRGKDKVNVTFRAAQGKNAGGLYELKITSDTNYR
;
A
#
# COMPACT_ATOMS: atom_id res chain seq x y z
N THR A 1 -4.35 -30.63 -35.22
CA THR A 1 -3.59 -29.58 -34.49
C THR A 1 -4.28 -29.27 -33.18
N GLY A 2 -4.18 -30.15 -32.24
CA GLY A 2 -5.13 -30.23 -31.18
C GLY A 2 -4.79 -29.52 -29.85
N GLN A 3 -4.23 -28.35 -29.86
CA GLN A 3 -4.11 -27.56 -28.63
C GLN A 3 -4.75 -26.20 -28.87
N PRO A 4 -6.03 -25.99 -28.52
CA PRO A 4 -6.73 -24.72 -28.75
C PRO A 4 -6.15 -23.54 -27.97
N TRP A 5 -5.26 -23.79 -27.01
CA TRP A 5 -4.74 -22.81 -26.09
C TRP A 5 -3.26 -23.02 -25.86
N ASN A 6 -2.43 -22.22 -26.53
CA ASN A 6 -0.99 -22.19 -26.22
C ASN A 6 -0.77 -21.18 -25.09
N TYR A 7 -1.10 -21.58 -23.86
CA TYR A 7 -1.12 -20.75 -22.65
C TYR A 7 0.24 -20.15 -22.31
N ASN A 8 1.32 -20.79 -22.72
CA ASN A 8 2.68 -20.36 -22.38
C ASN A 8 3.21 -19.21 -23.24
N GLN A 9 2.55 -18.83 -24.31
CA GLN A 9 3.07 -17.81 -25.24
C GLN A 9 2.37 -16.44 -25.16
N ASN A 10 1.13 -16.35 -24.64
CA ASN A 10 0.38 -15.09 -24.58
C ASN A 10 -0.40 -14.87 -23.26
N GLY A 11 0.10 -15.34 -22.20
CA GLY A 11 -0.12 -15.04 -20.77
C GLY A 11 -1.53 -14.86 -20.22
N ASN A 12 -2.44 -14.17 -20.85
CA ASN A 12 -3.63 -13.62 -20.21
C ASN A 12 -4.97 -14.20 -20.67
N SER A 13 -4.99 -15.39 -21.26
CA SER A 13 -6.21 -15.96 -21.85
C SER A 13 -7.33 -16.16 -20.82
N TRP A 14 -7.04 -16.74 -19.65
CA TRP A 14 -8.04 -16.95 -18.61
C TRP A 14 -8.55 -15.64 -18.03
N TYR A 15 -7.68 -14.66 -17.86
CA TYR A 15 -8.06 -13.33 -17.40
C TYR A 15 -9.08 -12.67 -18.32
N CYS A 16 -8.82 -12.65 -19.64
CA CYS A 16 -9.75 -12.07 -20.62
C CYS A 16 -11.08 -12.82 -20.65
N ILE A 17 -11.06 -14.15 -20.64
CA ILE A 17 -12.27 -14.98 -20.60
C ILE A 17 -13.07 -14.72 -19.32
N HIS A 18 -12.40 -14.62 -18.18
CA HIS A 18 -13.05 -14.25 -16.92
C HIS A 18 -13.82 -12.94 -17.04
N LYS A 19 -13.19 -11.88 -17.59
CA LYS A 19 -13.86 -10.59 -17.77
C LYS A 19 -15.11 -10.66 -18.64
N ILE A 20 -15.06 -11.46 -19.69
CA ILE A 20 -16.23 -11.69 -20.57
C ILE A 20 -17.34 -12.44 -19.82
N LEU A 21 -17.00 -13.54 -19.12
CA LEU A 21 -17.97 -14.31 -18.33
C LEU A 21 -18.60 -13.46 -17.22
N ALA A 22 -17.78 -12.71 -16.48
CA ALA A 22 -18.24 -11.83 -15.40
C ALA A 22 -19.15 -10.71 -15.94
N GLY A 23 -18.78 -10.06 -17.03
CA GLY A 23 -19.61 -9.03 -17.68
C GLY A 23 -20.95 -9.56 -18.18
N LEU A 24 -20.96 -10.74 -18.80
CA LEU A 24 -22.21 -11.40 -19.22
C LEU A 24 -23.08 -11.80 -18.03
N ARG A 25 -22.47 -12.33 -16.96
CA ARG A 25 -23.16 -12.65 -15.70
C ARG A 25 -23.81 -11.39 -15.11
N ASP A 26 -23.07 -10.28 -15.02
CA ASP A 26 -23.56 -9.04 -14.45
C ASP A 26 -24.65 -8.38 -15.30
N ALA A 27 -24.49 -8.40 -16.63
CA ALA A 27 -25.54 -7.94 -17.55
C ALA A 27 -26.84 -8.75 -17.37
N TYR A 28 -26.75 -10.04 -17.12
CA TYR A 28 -27.93 -10.87 -16.86
C TYR A 28 -28.53 -10.58 -15.47
N VAL A 29 -27.70 -10.61 -14.43
CA VAL A 29 -28.19 -10.56 -13.04
C VAL A 29 -28.64 -9.16 -12.64
N TYR A 30 -27.85 -8.14 -12.96
CA TYR A 30 -28.08 -6.77 -12.49
C TYR A 30 -28.82 -5.90 -13.50
N ALA A 31 -28.59 -6.09 -14.79
CA ALA A 31 -29.27 -5.32 -15.84
C ALA A 31 -30.47 -6.06 -16.47
N GLY A 32 -30.75 -7.30 -16.07
CA GLY A 32 -31.88 -8.08 -16.57
C GLY A 32 -31.80 -8.47 -18.06
N CYS A 33 -30.60 -8.39 -18.65
CA CYS A 33 -30.36 -8.70 -20.06
C CYS A 33 -30.40 -10.20 -20.30
N ARG A 34 -31.52 -10.74 -20.80
CA ARG A 34 -31.67 -12.18 -21.09
C ARG A 34 -30.71 -12.69 -22.13
N GLN A 35 -30.44 -11.90 -23.18
CA GLN A 35 -29.48 -12.28 -24.25
C GLN A 35 -28.08 -12.53 -23.69
N ALA A 36 -27.68 -11.83 -22.63
CA ALA A 36 -26.39 -12.07 -21.96
C ALA A 36 -26.31 -13.51 -21.41
N LYS A 37 -27.40 -14.06 -20.86
CA LYS A 37 -27.45 -15.44 -20.41
C LYS A 37 -27.35 -16.43 -21.60
N ASP A 38 -27.99 -16.11 -22.72
CA ASP A 38 -27.97 -16.97 -23.92
C ASP A 38 -26.56 -17.08 -24.51
N ILE A 39 -25.71 -16.06 -24.31
CA ILE A 39 -24.29 -16.07 -24.70
C ILE A 39 -23.42 -16.70 -23.62
N LEU A 40 -23.70 -16.39 -22.35
CA LEU A 40 -22.94 -16.87 -21.20
C LEU A 40 -22.92 -18.40 -21.13
N MET A 41 -24.08 -19.04 -21.32
CA MET A 41 -24.21 -20.49 -21.10
C MET A 41 -23.37 -21.34 -22.07
N PRO A 42 -23.42 -21.16 -23.39
CA PRO A 42 -22.57 -21.91 -24.30
C PRO A 42 -21.08 -21.69 -24.08
N LEU A 43 -20.68 -20.45 -23.74
CA LEU A 43 -19.28 -20.14 -23.43
C LEU A 43 -18.84 -20.84 -22.14
N ALA A 44 -19.65 -20.81 -21.08
CA ALA A 44 -19.37 -21.50 -19.82
C ALA A 44 -19.29 -23.03 -20.01
N ASP A 45 -20.18 -23.62 -20.84
CA ASP A 45 -20.15 -25.03 -21.17
C ASP A 45 -18.86 -25.43 -21.89
N PHE A 46 -18.44 -24.61 -22.86
CA PHE A 46 -17.20 -24.84 -23.60
C PHE A 46 -15.98 -24.81 -22.68
N ILE A 47 -15.88 -23.82 -21.78
CA ILE A 47 -14.78 -23.71 -20.82
C ILE A 47 -14.82 -24.88 -19.82
N SER A 48 -16.00 -25.24 -19.31
CA SER A 48 -16.16 -26.39 -18.43
C SER A 48 -15.69 -27.69 -19.07
N HIS A 49 -16.03 -27.89 -20.35
CA HIS A 49 -15.54 -29.05 -21.11
C HIS A 49 -14.01 -29.10 -21.16
N ILE A 50 -13.35 -27.98 -21.42
CA ILE A 50 -11.88 -27.90 -21.41
C ILE A 50 -11.34 -28.19 -20.01
N ALA A 51 -11.83 -27.50 -18.98
CA ALA A 51 -11.31 -27.61 -17.63
C ALA A 51 -11.46 -29.04 -17.06
N LEU A 52 -12.61 -29.66 -17.25
CA LEU A 52 -12.92 -30.98 -16.69
C LEU A 52 -12.24 -32.15 -17.43
N ASN A 53 -11.95 -31.99 -18.74
CA ASN A 53 -11.33 -33.03 -19.55
C ASN A 53 -9.82 -32.88 -19.76
N SER A 54 -9.22 -31.77 -19.31
CA SER A 54 -7.78 -31.56 -19.39
C SER A 54 -7.03 -32.36 -18.31
N ASN A 55 -5.78 -32.78 -18.62
CA ASN A 55 -4.88 -33.33 -17.62
C ASN A 55 -4.74 -32.33 -16.44
N ARG A 56 -4.76 -32.84 -15.21
CA ARG A 56 -4.77 -32.01 -14.00
C ARG A 56 -3.53 -31.14 -13.89
N ASP A 57 -2.35 -31.73 -14.05
CA ASP A 57 -1.08 -31.01 -13.84
C ASP A 57 -0.87 -29.96 -14.93
N LEU A 58 -1.18 -30.31 -16.18
CA LEU A 58 -1.15 -29.36 -17.29
C LEU A 58 -2.11 -28.20 -17.05
N PHE A 59 -3.33 -28.47 -16.58
CA PHE A 59 -4.31 -27.42 -16.29
C PHE A 59 -3.82 -26.52 -15.14
N GLN A 60 -3.29 -27.09 -14.06
CA GLN A 60 -2.72 -26.33 -12.94
C GLN A 60 -1.54 -25.44 -13.38
N SER A 61 -0.71 -25.89 -14.32
CA SER A 61 0.38 -25.07 -14.84
C SER A 61 -0.11 -23.80 -15.55
N THR A 62 -1.31 -23.84 -16.15
CA THR A 62 -1.92 -22.67 -16.80
C THR A 62 -2.39 -21.60 -15.79
N LEU A 63 -2.60 -21.97 -14.52
CA LEU A 63 -3.06 -21.07 -13.47
C LEU A 63 -1.92 -20.26 -12.83
N SER A 64 -0.66 -20.54 -13.18
CA SER A 64 0.51 -19.75 -12.77
C SER A 64 0.59 -18.39 -13.45
N VAL A 65 -0.09 -18.23 -14.56
CA VAL A 65 -0.32 -16.97 -15.27
C VAL A 65 -1.67 -16.39 -14.81
N GLU A 66 -1.97 -15.17 -15.15
CA GLU A 66 -3.19 -14.48 -14.71
C GLU A 66 -4.47 -15.24 -15.10
N GLN A 67 -5.14 -15.81 -14.09
CA GLN A 67 -6.41 -16.51 -14.28
C GLN A 67 -7.65 -15.62 -14.02
N GLY A 68 -7.48 -14.42 -13.46
CA GLY A 68 -8.60 -13.62 -12.97
C GLY A 68 -9.39 -14.35 -11.87
N GLY A 69 -10.68 -14.10 -11.78
CA GLY A 69 -11.62 -14.75 -10.86
C GLY A 69 -12.38 -15.91 -11.50
N MET A 70 -11.72 -16.79 -12.23
CA MET A 70 -12.39 -17.90 -12.94
C MET A 70 -13.14 -18.82 -11.99
N ASN A 71 -12.58 -19.12 -10.81
CA ASN A 71 -13.27 -19.91 -9.79
C ASN A 71 -14.51 -19.17 -9.26
N GLU A 72 -14.42 -17.85 -8.96
CA GLU A 72 -15.57 -17.04 -8.52
C GLU A 72 -16.72 -17.06 -9.54
N VAL A 73 -16.44 -16.74 -10.81
CA VAL A 73 -17.48 -16.62 -11.84
C VAL A 73 -18.18 -17.94 -12.11
N PHE A 74 -17.48 -19.08 -12.02
CA PHE A 74 -18.11 -20.39 -12.20
C PHE A 74 -19.01 -20.78 -11.00
N VAL A 75 -18.69 -20.36 -9.79
CA VAL A 75 -19.61 -20.48 -8.64
C VAL A 75 -20.86 -19.64 -8.86
N ASP A 76 -20.72 -18.43 -9.39
CA ASP A 76 -21.85 -17.56 -9.70
C ASP A 76 -22.76 -18.17 -10.79
N ILE A 77 -22.16 -18.77 -11.83
CA ILE A 77 -22.92 -19.48 -12.86
C ILE A 77 -23.65 -20.71 -12.25
N TYR A 78 -23.01 -21.42 -11.32
CA TYR A 78 -23.68 -22.46 -10.54
C TYR A 78 -24.88 -21.89 -9.77
N SER A 79 -24.72 -20.75 -9.08
CA SER A 79 -25.80 -20.13 -8.32
C SER A 79 -27.02 -19.73 -9.17
N ILE A 80 -26.79 -19.41 -10.45
CA ILE A 80 -27.83 -19.07 -11.43
C ILE A 80 -28.54 -20.31 -12.00
N THR A 81 -27.80 -21.42 -12.16
CA THR A 81 -28.25 -22.58 -12.92
C THR A 81 -28.60 -23.81 -12.08
N GLY A 82 -27.97 -23.97 -10.92
CA GLY A 82 -27.99 -25.17 -10.12
C GLY A 82 -27.21 -26.35 -10.71
N ASP A 83 -26.53 -26.19 -11.86
CA ASP A 83 -25.80 -27.26 -12.52
C ASP A 83 -24.42 -27.47 -11.89
N LYS A 84 -24.27 -28.59 -11.19
CA LYS A 84 -23.05 -28.96 -10.42
C LYS A 84 -21.77 -29.00 -11.25
N LYS A 85 -21.86 -29.15 -12.61
CA LYS A 85 -20.66 -29.10 -13.44
C LYS A 85 -19.91 -27.78 -13.33
N PHE A 86 -20.62 -26.66 -13.14
CA PHE A 86 -20.00 -25.35 -12.97
C PHE A 86 -19.27 -25.22 -11.63
N LEU A 87 -19.79 -25.82 -10.57
CA LEU A 87 -19.09 -25.89 -9.29
C LEU A 87 -17.81 -26.74 -9.39
N GLN A 88 -17.90 -27.91 -10.07
CA GLN A 88 -16.71 -28.73 -10.35
C GLN A 88 -15.69 -27.98 -11.23
N THR A 89 -16.17 -27.13 -12.14
CA THR A 89 -15.30 -26.29 -12.97
C THR A 89 -14.61 -25.23 -12.11
N ALA A 90 -15.32 -24.59 -11.18
CA ALA A 90 -14.73 -23.65 -10.23
C ALA A 90 -13.56 -24.28 -9.46
N GLU A 91 -13.77 -25.47 -8.87
CA GLU A 91 -12.73 -26.23 -8.15
C GLU A 91 -11.51 -26.57 -9.03
N ARG A 92 -11.69 -26.77 -10.35
CA ARG A 92 -10.57 -26.97 -11.29
C ARG A 92 -9.69 -25.73 -11.43
N PHE A 93 -10.27 -24.53 -11.31
CA PHE A 93 -9.56 -23.26 -11.35
C PHE A 93 -8.90 -22.89 -10.01
N ASN A 94 -9.05 -23.69 -8.96
CA ASN A 94 -8.33 -23.49 -7.73
C ASN A 94 -6.83 -23.78 -7.91
N HIS A 95 -5.99 -22.73 -7.79
CA HIS A 95 -4.53 -22.82 -7.92
C HIS A 95 -3.95 -23.44 -6.63
N ILE A 96 -3.85 -24.76 -6.60
CA ILE A 96 -3.55 -25.56 -5.38
C ILE A 96 -2.19 -25.17 -4.76
N ASN A 97 -1.18 -24.85 -5.58
CA ASN A 97 0.16 -24.47 -5.11
C ASN A 97 0.22 -23.07 -4.44
N VAL A 98 -0.91 -22.35 -4.42
CA VAL A 98 -1.04 -21.07 -3.71
C VAL A 98 -2.08 -21.18 -2.61
N ILE A 99 -3.24 -21.76 -2.91
CA ILE A 99 -4.39 -21.81 -1.98
C ILE A 99 -4.08 -22.67 -0.76
N TYR A 100 -3.51 -23.87 -0.93
CA TYR A 100 -3.26 -24.77 0.20
C TYR A 100 -2.14 -24.30 1.14
N PRO A 101 -0.97 -23.82 0.68
CA PRO A 101 0.02 -23.21 1.58
C PRO A 101 -0.56 -22.05 2.39
N ILE A 102 -1.30 -21.15 1.73
CA ILE A 102 -1.95 -20.04 2.44
C ILE A 102 -3.00 -20.53 3.45
N ALA A 103 -3.78 -21.55 3.12
CA ALA A 103 -4.71 -22.15 4.09
C ALA A 103 -4.01 -22.67 5.34
N ASN A 104 -2.78 -23.14 5.21
CA ASN A 104 -1.92 -23.57 6.31
C ASN A 104 -1.18 -22.41 7.02
N GLY A 105 -1.38 -21.17 6.58
CA GLY A 105 -0.73 -19.98 7.15
C GLY A 105 0.66 -19.67 6.60
N GLU A 106 1.07 -20.32 5.51
CA GLU A 106 2.36 -20.09 4.86
C GLU A 106 2.26 -18.92 3.87
N ASP A 107 3.11 -17.92 4.00
CA ASP A 107 3.22 -16.87 2.98
C ASP A 107 4.05 -17.35 1.79
N VAL A 108 3.40 -17.52 0.65
CA VAL A 108 4.02 -17.88 -0.64
C VAL A 108 3.84 -16.77 -1.68
N LEU A 109 3.57 -15.53 -1.25
CA LEU A 109 3.16 -14.42 -2.12
C LEU A 109 4.35 -13.68 -2.75
N PHE A 110 5.51 -13.70 -2.12
CA PHE A 110 6.68 -12.96 -2.62
C PHE A 110 6.91 -13.13 -4.11
N GLY A 111 7.05 -12.00 -4.82
CA GLY A 111 7.30 -11.95 -6.26
C GLY A 111 6.10 -12.32 -7.16
N ARG A 112 4.98 -12.78 -6.60
CA ARG A 112 3.77 -13.07 -7.37
C ARG A 112 3.05 -11.77 -7.73
N HIS A 113 2.43 -11.77 -8.90
CA HIS A 113 1.56 -10.67 -9.33
C HIS A 113 0.36 -10.56 -8.38
N ALA A 114 0.28 -9.43 -7.66
CA ALA A 114 -0.62 -9.31 -6.53
C ALA A 114 -2.09 -9.34 -6.94
N ASN A 115 -2.44 -8.58 -7.98
CA ASN A 115 -3.81 -8.54 -8.49
C ASN A 115 -4.30 -9.88 -9.05
N ASP A 116 -3.40 -10.77 -9.51
CA ASP A 116 -3.77 -12.12 -9.93
C ASP A 116 -4.09 -13.05 -8.74
N GLN A 117 -3.48 -12.82 -7.57
CA GLN A 117 -3.71 -13.70 -6.42
C GLN A 117 -5.06 -13.41 -5.74
N ILE A 118 -5.44 -12.15 -5.53
CA ILE A 118 -6.64 -11.78 -4.76
C ILE A 118 -7.91 -12.45 -5.29
N PRO A 119 -8.20 -12.45 -6.61
CA PRO A 119 -9.40 -13.11 -7.15
C PRO A 119 -9.47 -14.61 -6.87
N LYS A 120 -8.33 -15.30 -6.72
CA LYS A 120 -8.31 -16.73 -6.35
C LYS A 120 -8.93 -16.96 -4.99
N PHE A 121 -8.65 -16.04 -4.04
CA PHE A 121 -9.18 -16.11 -2.67
C PHE A 121 -10.62 -15.59 -2.57
N MET A 122 -11.01 -14.65 -3.44
CA MET A 122 -12.42 -14.31 -3.63
C MET A 122 -13.21 -15.53 -4.10
N GLY A 123 -12.65 -16.29 -5.04
CA GLY A 123 -13.27 -17.51 -5.56
C GLY A 123 -13.46 -18.58 -4.50
N VAL A 124 -12.44 -18.91 -3.69
CA VAL A 124 -12.60 -19.92 -2.63
C VAL A 124 -13.52 -19.44 -1.50
N ALA A 125 -13.56 -18.14 -1.20
CA ALA A 125 -14.55 -17.58 -0.28
C ALA A 125 -15.97 -17.75 -0.82
N ARG A 126 -16.16 -17.56 -2.14
CA ARG A 126 -17.44 -17.77 -2.81
C ARG A 126 -17.82 -19.26 -2.90
N GLU A 127 -16.83 -20.14 -3.12
CA GLU A 127 -17.06 -21.60 -3.08
C GLU A 127 -17.53 -22.07 -1.71
N TYR A 128 -16.98 -21.52 -0.62
CA TYR A 128 -17.36 -21.87 0.75
C TYR A 128 -18.85 -21.68 1.03
N GLU A 129 -19.50 -20.71 0.39
CA GLU A 129 -20.95 -20.50 0.54
C GLU A 129 -21.79 -21.69 0.05
N PHE A 130 -21.28 -22.50 -0.89
CA PHE A 130 -21.98 -23.64 -1.49
C PHE A 130 -21.34 -24.99 -1.16
N LEU A 131 -20.05 -24.99 -0.88
CA LEU A 131 -19.25 -26.14 -0.47
C LEU A 131 -18.58 -25.81 0.86
N PRO A 132 -19.22 -26.10 2.02
CA PRO A 132 -18.66 -25.77 3.32
C PRO A 132 -17.41 -26.64 3.59
N ASN A 133 -16.29 -26.21 3.05
CA ASN A 133 -14.97 -26.80 3.22
C ASN A 133 -14.10 -25.80 3.98
N ASP A 134 -13.73 -26.12 5.21
CA ASP A 134 -12.96 -25.24 6.10
C ASP A 134 -11.65 -24.74 5.47
N ILE A 135 -11.04 -25.53 4.58
CA ILE A 135 -9.82 -25.11 3.85
C ILE A 135 -10.07 -23.87 3.01
N TYR A 136 -11.23 -23.75 2.37
CA TYR A 136 -11.57 -22.60 1.52
C TYR A 136 -11.72 -21.32 2.34
N TYR A 137 -12.46 -21.41 3.44
CA TYR A 137 -12.60 -20.27 4.35
C TYR A 137 -11.27 -19.88 4.99
N GLN A 138 -10.50 -20.87 5.49
CA GLN A 138 -9.17 -20.63 6.06
C GLN A 138 -8.21 -19.99 5.06
N ALA A 139 -8.21 -20.46 3.80
CA ALA A 139 -7.38 -19.87 2.74
C ALA A 139 -7.71 -18.41 2.52
N ALA A 140 -8.98 -18.07 2.33
CA ALA A 140 -9.41 -16.69 2.10
C ALA A 140 -9.09 -15.77 3.28
N ARG A 141 -9.38 -16.23 4.51
CA ARG A 141 -9.10 -15.50 5.74
C ARG A 141 -7.60 -15.32 5.99
N ASN A 142 -6.80 -16.38 5.83
CA ASN A 142 -5.35 -16.32 6.04
C ASN A 142 -4.68 -15.44 4.98
N PHE A 143 -5.10 -15.53 3.72
CA PHE A 143 -4.61 -14.62 2.67
C PHE A 143 -4.86 -13.17 3.05
N TRP A 144 -6.08 -12.83 3.43
CA TRP A 144 -6.42 -11.47 3.85
C TRP A 144 -5.55 -11.01 5.03
N ASN A 145 -5.41 -11.85 6.06
CA ASN A 145 -4.60 -11.53 7.24
C ASN A 145 -3.12 -11.31 6.88
N ILE A 146 -2.53 -12.16 6.04
CA ILE A 146 -1.14 -12.05 5.57
C ILE A 146 -0.96 -10.74 4.80
N VAL A 147 -1.86 -10.45 3.85
CA VAL A 147 -1.77 -9.24 3.03
C VAL A 147 -1.88 -7.98 3.89
N ILE A 148 -2.86 -7.91 4.79
CA ILE A 148 -3.06 -6.72 5.63
C ILE A 148 -1.90 -6.53 6.60
N LYS A 149 -1.47 -7.60 7.27
CA LYS A 149 -0.43 -7.52 8.29
C LYS A 149 0.93 -7.18 7.69
N ASP A 150 1.31 -7.83 6.58
CA ASP A 150 2.71 -7.91 6.17
C ASP A 150 3.00 -7.26 4.81
N HIS A 151 1.98 -7.02 3.98
CA HIS A 151 2.15 -6.45 2.64
C HIS A 151 1.50 -5.08 2.43
N THR A 152 0.62 -4.64 3.33
CA THR A 152 -0.13 -3.39 3.15
C THR A 152 0.72 -2.16 3.49
N LEU A 153 0.62 -1.14 2.63
CA LEU A 153 1.23 0.19 2.75
C LEU A 153 0.25 1.17 3.40
N ALA A 154 0.70 2.30 3.88
CA ALA A 154 -0.10 3.28 4.64
C ALA A 154 -1.38 3.75 3.94
N ILE A 155 -1.47 3.71 2.60
CA ILE A 155 -2.71 4.04 1.86
C ILE A 155 -3.72 2.89 1.77
N GLY A 156 -3.37 1.69 2.25
CA GLY A 156 -4.20 0.50 2.11
C GLY A 156 -3.88 -0.36 0.87
N GLY A 157 -3.01 0.11 -0.03
CA GLY A 157 -2.50 -0.70 -1.15
C GLY A 157 -1.41 -1.66 -0.72
N ASN A 158 -1.14 -2.71 -1.48
CA ASN A 158 -0.27 -3.82 -1.02
C ASN A 158 0.68 -4.38 -2.08
N SER A 159 0.95 -3.65 -3.15
CA SER A 159 1.86 -4.07 -4.21
C SER A 159 2.88 -2.99 -4.54
N CYS A 160 4.01 -3.40 -5.10
CA CYS A 160 4.95 -2.54 -5.78
C CYS A 160 5.27 -3.20 -7.12
N TYR A 161 5.18 -2.45 -8.21
CA TYR A 161 5.30 -2.97 -9.57
C TYR A 161 4.40 -4.21 -9.81
N GLU A 162 3.15 -4.13 -9.36
CA GLU A 162 2.13 -5.19 -9.45
C GLU A 162 2.44 -6.46 -8.64
N ARG A 163 3.48 -6.48 -7.80
CA ARG A 163 3.91 -7.70 -7.10
C ARG A 163 3.95 -7.51 -5.59
N PHE A 164 3.72 -8.62 -4.89
CA PHE A 164 3.99 -8.67 -3.46
C PHE A 164 5.49 -8.60 -3.20
N GLY A 165 5.90 -7.75 -2.26
CA GLY A 165 7.27 -7.63 -1.78
C GLY A 165 7.65 -8.71 -0.78
N VAL A 166 8.85 -8.59 -0.22
CA VAL A 166 9.28 -9.41 0.91
C VAL A 166 8.42 -9.08 2.13
N LEU A 167 8.11 -10.12 2.90
CA LEU A 167 7.33 -10.04 4.13
C LEU A 167 7.89 -8.97 5.09
N GLY A 168 7.04 -8.04 5.51
CA GLY A 168 7.40 -7.01 6.48
C GLY A 168 8.31 -5.89 5.97
N GLU A 169 8.85 -5.95 4.75
CA GLU A 169 9.70 -4.91 4.17
C GLU A 169 8.86 -3.81 3.50
N GLU A 170 8.37 -2.87 4.29
CA GLU A 170 7.50 -1.79 3.82
C GLU A 170 8.28 -0.64 3.19
N SER A 171 9.35 -0.18 3.84
CA SER A 171 10.15 0.97 3.39
C SER A 171 10.75 0.79 2.00
N LYS A 172 11.06 -0.44 1.62
CA LYS A 172 11.64 -0.80 0.32
C LYS A 172 10.63 -0.82 -0.84
N ARG A 173 9.34 -0.66 -0.54
CA ARG A 173 8.25 -0.65 -1.53
C ARG A 173 7.72 0.76 -1.81
N LEU A 174 8.38 1.78 -1.30
CA LEU A 174 8.04 3.18 -1.56
C LEU A 174 8.67 3.61 -2.89
N ASP A 175 7.95 3.37 -3.97
CA ASP A 175 8.42 3.54 -5.36
C ASP A 175 7.38 4.28 -6.21
N TYR A 176 7.73 4.66 -7.42
CA TYR A 176 6.79 5.20 -8.42
C TYR A 176 5.67 4.23 -8.77
N THR A 177 5.93 2.94 -8.62
CA THR A 177 5.04 1.84 -8.96
C THR A 177 4.34 1.24 -7.74
N SER A 178 4.34 1.95 -6.61
CA SER A 178 3.62 1.50 -5.41
C SER A 178 2.11 1.49 -5.66
N ALA A 179 1.46 0.50 -5.09
CA ALA A 179 0.02 0.42 -4.92
C ALA A 179 -0.81 0.55 -6.22
N GLU A 180 -0.95 -0.57 -6.92
CA GLU A 180 -1.86 -0.70 -8.06
C GLU A 180 -3.33 -0.57 -7.61
N THR A 181 -4.13 0.26 -8.31
CA THR A 181 -5.52 0.54 -7.94
C THR A 181 -6.42 -0.69 -8.05
N CYS A 182 -6.26 -1.54 -9.09
CA CYS A 182 -7.02 -2.78 -9.26
C CYS A 182 -6.86 -3.72 -8.06
N ASN A 183 -5.66 -3.81 -7.54
CA ASN A 183 -5.31 -4.64 -6.42
C ASN A 183 -6.13 -4.25 -5.17
N THR A 184 -6.15 -2.97 -4.83
CA THR A 184 -6.93 -2.47 -3.69
C THR A 184 -8.43 -2.64 -3.89
N TYR A 185 -8.94 -2.38 -5.11
CA TYR A 185 -10.33 -2.64 -5.45
C TYR A 185 -10.74 -4.10 -5.14
N ASN A 186 -9.93 -5.07 -5.58
CA ASN A 186 -10.19 -6.49 -5.30
C ASN A 186 -10.07 -6.83 -3.80
N MET A 187 -9.16 -6.19 -3.08
CA MET A 187 -9.09 -6.35 -1.61
C MET A 187 -10.34 -5.81 -0.91
N LEU A 188 -10.96 -4.73 -1.40
CA LEU A 188 -12.25 -4.27 -0.86
C LEU A 188 -13.36 -5.30 -1.12
N LYS A 189 -13.41 -5.90 -2.31
CA LYS A 189 -14.36 -6.98 -2.62
C LYS A 189 -14.18 -8.17 -1.67
N LEU A 190 -12.94 -8.65 -1.49
CA LEU A 190 -12.63 -9.76 -0.58
C LEU A 190 -12.99 -9.40 0.87
N SER A 191 -12.67 -8.19 1.33
CA SER A 191 -12.99 -7.74 2.69
C SER A 191 -14.49 -7.76 2.94
N ARG A 192 -15.30 -7.24 2.00
CA ARG A 192 -16.75 -7.27 2.09
C ARG A 192 -17.28 -8.71 2.11
N GLN A 193 -16.74 -9.59 1.27
CA GLN A 193 -17.15 -10.98 1.19
C GLN A 193 -16.86 -11.73 2.49
N LEU A 194 -15.67 -11.58 3.07
CA LEU A 194 -15.30 -12.17 4.35
C LEU A 194 -16.17 -11.63 5.49
N PHE A 195 -16.45 -10.31 5.50
CA PHE A 195 -17.36 -9.74 6.48
C PHE A 195 -18.77 -10.38 6.40
N MET A 196 -19.26 -10.64 5.20
CA MET A 196 -20.57 -11.31 5.03
C MET A 196 -20.56 -12.77 5.48
N LEU A 197 -19.40 -13.42 5.55
CA LEU A 197 -19.27 -14.82 6.00
C LEU A 197 -19.20 -14.94 7.53
N ASP A 198 -18.46 -14.05 8.21
CA ASP A 198 -18.17 -14.22 9.64
C ASP A 198 -18.50 -12.99 10.53
N GLY A 199 -18.79 -11.84 9.92
CA GLY A 199 -19.17 -10.62 10.64
C GLY A 199 -18.00 -9.91 11.35
N ASP A 200 -16.74 -10.31 11.12
CA ASP A 200 -15.59 -9.69 11.78
C ASP A 200 -15.37 -8.25 11.26
N TYR A 201 -15.50 -7.27 12.13
CA TYR A 201 -15.41 -5.85 11.84
C TYR A 201 -14.07 -5.40 11.26
N LYS A 202 -12.97 -6.16 11.48
CA LYS A 202 -11.63 -5.83 10.97
C LYS A 202 -11.60 -5.65 9.45
N TYR A 203 -12.44 -6.40 8.73
CA TYR A 203 -12.56 -6.27 7.28
C TYR A 203 -13.10 -4.90 6.87
N LEU A 204 -14.01 -4.34 7.66
CA LEU A 204 -14.61 -3.04 7.39
C LEU A 204 -13.72 -1.87 7.84
N ASN A 205 -12.88 -2.07 8.86
CA ASN A 205 -11.85 -1.08 9.21
C ASN A 205 -10.84 -0.92 8.06
N TYR A 206 -10.37 -2.03 7.49
CA TYR A 206 -9.52 -1.96 6.29
C TYR A 206 -10.27 -1.38 5.09
N TYR A 207 -11.53 -1.77 4.89
CA TYR A 207 -12.36 -1.26 3.79
C TYR A 207 -12.46 0.27 3.85
N GLU A 208 -12.81 0.83 4.99
CA GLU A 208 -12.88 2.30 5.18
C GLU A 208 -11.52 2.97 4.93
N HIS A 209 -10.46 2.43 5.54
CA HIS A 209 -9.10 2.94 5.39
C HIS A 209 -8.66 3.02 3.93
N ALA A 210 -8.77 1.92 3.20
CA ALA A 210 -8.35 1.85 1.80
C ALA A 210 -9.29 2.62 0.86
N LEU A 211 -10.59 2.71 1.19
CA LEU A 211 -11.56 3.47 0.43
C LEU A 211 -11.20 4.97 0.41
N TYR A 212 -10.91 5.57 1.56
CA TYR A 212 -10.54 6.98 1.64
C TYR A 212 -9.11 7.22 1.11
N ASN A 213 -8.15 6.42 1.55
CA ASN A 213 -6.74 6.76 1.35
C ASN A 213 -6.16 6.26 0.02
N HIS A 214 -6.81 5.31 -0.65
CA HIS A 214 -6.38 4.86 -1.96
C HIS A 214 -7.45 5.03 -3.05
N ILE A 215 -8.63 4.44 -2.90
CA ILE A 215 -9.65 4.45 -3.96
C ILE A 215 -10.10 5.90 -4.27
N LEU A 216 -10.49 6.66 -3.25
CA LEU A 216 -10.86 8.07 -3.43
C LEU A 216 -9.67 8.92 -3.91
N ALA A 217 -8.47 8.62 -3.40
CA ALA A 217 -7.24 9.33 -3.77
C ALA A 217 -6.74 9.04 -5.19
N SER A 218 -7.26 8.00 -5.85
CA SER A 218 -6.83 7.59 -7.19
C SER A 218 -7.47 8.37 -8.34
N GLN A 219 -8.50 9.14 -8.06
CA GLN A 219 -9.25 9.90 -9.07
C GLN A 219 -8.70 11.32 -9.21
N ASP A 220 -8.62 11.82 -10.43
CA ASP A 220 -8.35 13.23 -10.68
C ASP A 220 -9.60 14.06 -10.36
N PRO A 221 -9.54 15.02 -9.42
CA PRO A 221 -10.70 15.84 -9.07
C PRO A 221 -11.05 16.87 -10.17
N ASP A 222 -10.09 17.24 -11.01
CA ASP A 222 -10.24 18.30 -12.02
C ASP A 222 -10.57 17.74 -13.41
N MET A 223 -10.20 16.50 -13.69
CA MET A 223 -10.44 15.82 -14.97
C MET A 223 -11.27 14.55 -14.78
N PRO A 224 -12.59 14.62 -14.95
CA PRO A 224 -13.49 13.47 -14.80
C PRO A 224 -13.09 12.29 -15.69
N GLY A 225 -13.07 11.10 -15.10
CA GLY A 225 -12.71 9.86 -15.80
C GLY A 225 -11.21 9.53 -15.80
N CYS A 226 -10.36 10.43 -15.34
CA CYS A 226 -8.92 10.16 -15.19
C CYS A 226 -8.62 9.52 -13.85
N VAL A 227 -7.84 8.44 -13.88
CA VAL A 227 -7.47 7.65 -12.68
C VAL A 227 -6.00 7.26 -12.70
N THR A 228 -5.44 7.01 -11.52
CA THR A 228 -4.09 6.47 -11.42
C THR A 228 -4.07 4.97 -11.69
N TYR A 229 -3.01 4.47 -12.33
CA TYR A 229 -2.67 3.05 -12.33
C TYR A 229 -1.95 2.69 -11.02
N TYR A 230 -0.76 3.22 -10.85
CA TYR A 230 -0.02 3.20 -9.60
C TYR A 230 -0.24 4.51 -8.84
N THR A 231 -0.44 4.38 -7.55
CA THR A 231 -0.50 5.55 -6.67
C THR A 231 0.85 5.69 -5.97
N SER A 232 1.76 6.43 -6.62
CA SER A 232 3.16 6.53 -6.18
C SER A 232 3.31 6.95 -4.72
N LEU A 233 4.10 6.19 -3.97
CA LEU A 233 4.45 6.48 -2.58
C LEU A 233 5.93 6.85 -2.40
N LEU A 234 6.69 6.97 -3.49
CA LEU A 234 8.05 7.49 -3.41
C LEU A 234 8.00 8.92 -2.87
N PRO A 235 8.68 9.23 -1.76
CA PRO A 235 8.70 10.57 -1.21
C PRO A 235 9.18 11.61 -2.24
N GLY A 236 8.40 12.68 -2.44
CA GLY A 236 8.68 13.70 -3.44
C GLY A 236 8.22 13.38 -4.87
N SER A 237 7.51 12.28 -5.09
CA SER A 237 6.85 11.99 -6.37
C SER A 237 5.48 12.70 -6.47
N PHE A 238 4.71 12.38 -7.50
CA PHE A 238 3.38 12.93 -7.74
C PHE A 238 2.46 11.85 -8.34
N LYS A 239 1.15 12.08 -8.29
CA LYS A 239 0.16 11.21 -8.94
C LYS A 239 0.11 11.48 -10.42
N GLN A 240 0.12 10.41 -11.21
CA GLN A 240 0.00 10.42 -12.66
C GLN A 240 -1.29 9.73 -13.07
N TYR A 241 -2.04 10.36 -13.96
CA TYR A 241 -3.39 9.93 -14.33
C TYR A 241 -3.43 9.39 -15.75
N SER A 242 -4.45 8.56 -16.02
CA SER A 242 -4.82 8.14 -17.36
C SER A 242 -5.28 9.32 -18.22
N THR A 243 -5.29 9.14 -19.53
CA THR A 243 -6.07 10.00 -20.42
C THR A 243 -7.56 9.71 -20.23
N PRO A 244 -8.47 10.65 -20.56
CA PRO A 244 -9.90 10.43 -20.38
C PRO A 244 -10.49 9.36 -21.33
N PHE A 245 -9.89 9.15 -22.52
CA PHE A 245 -10.50 8.32 -23.57
C PHE A 245 -9.56 7.30 -24.21
N ASP A 246 -8.25 7.43 -24.07
CA ASP A 246 -7.27 6.66 -24.85
C ASP A 246 -6.44 5.68 -24.00
N SER A 247 -6.56 5.71 -22.69
CA SER A 247 -5.92 4.74 -21.79
C SER A 247 -6.81 3.54 -21.57
N PHE A 248 -6.36 2.36 -22.06
CA PHE A 248 -7.08 1.10 -21.94
C PHE A 248 -6.40 0.15 -20.95
N TRP A 249 -6.05 0.66 -19.78
CA TRP A 249 -5.48 -0.14 -18.70
C TRP A 249 -6.57 -0.86 -17.89
N CYS A 250 -6.23 -1.97 -17.24
CA CYS A 250 -7.14 -2.62 -16.31
C CYS A 250 -7.64 -1.65 -15.22
N CYS A 251 -6.77 -0.78 -14.71
CA CYS A 251 -7.12 0.22 -13.69
C CYS A 251 -8.08 1.31 -14.17
N VAL A 252 -8.20 1.57 -15.48
CA VAL A 252 -9.25 2.45 -16.02
C VAL A 252 -10.62 1.77 -15.89
N GLY A 253 -10.71 0.47 -16.22
CA GLY A 253 -11.92 -0.32 -15.98
C GLY A 253 -12.29 -0.38 -14.49
N THR A 254 -11.33 -0.64 -13.63
CA THR A 254 -11.51 -0.59 -12.17
C THR A 254 -11.92 0.81 -11.70
N GLY A 255 -11.36 1.85 -12.28
CA GLY A 255 -11.70 3.24 -11.96
C GLY A 255 -13.17 3.56 -12.19
N MET A 256 -13.77 3.02 -13.25
CA MET A 256 -15.22 3.12 -13.47
C MET A 256 -16.03 2.38 -12.39
N GLU A 257 -15.55 1.22 -11.94
CA GLU A 257 -16.23 0.43 -10.91
C GLU A 257 -16.00 0.96 -9.49
N ASN A 258 -14.93 1.71 -9.23
CA ASN A 258 -14.58 2.28 -7.92
C ASN A 258 -15.72 3.07 -7.30
N HIS A 259 -16.50 3.79 -8.11
CA HIS A 259 -17.64 4.60 -7.66
C HIS A 259 -18.73 3.76 -6.96
N SER A 260 -18.89 2.48 -7.34
CA SER A 260 -19.83 1.58 -6.69
C SER A 260 -19.41 1.25 -5.24
N LYS A 261 -18.13 1.32 -4.92
CA LYS A 261 -17.59 1.01 -3.59
C LYS A 261 -17.97 2.03 -2.52
N TYR A 262 -18.26 3.26 -2.91
CA TYR A 262 -18.67 4.30 -1.96
C TYR A 262 -20.01 3.99 -1.29
N ALA A 263 -20.95 3.37 -2.00
CA ALA A 263 -22.28 3.07 -1.48
C ALA A 263 -22.47 1.60 -1.04
N GLU A 264 -21.69 0.68 -1.59
CA GLU A 264 -21.91 -0.75 -1.49
C GLU A 264 -21.88 -1.30 -0.05
N SER A 265 -21.07 -0.69 0.83
CA SER A 265 -20.85 -1.17 2.19
C SER A 265 -21.30 -0.18 3.28
N ILE A 266 -22.17 0.78 2.95
CA ILE A 266 -22.71 1.71 3.95
C ILE A 266 -23.64 0.96 4.92
N TYR A 267 -24.48 0.07 4.40
CA TYR A 267 -25.46 -0.65 5.18
C TYR A 267 -25.37 -2.15 4.95
N PHE A 268 -25.56 -2.90 6.03
CA PHE A 268 -25.81 -4.34 5.99
C PHE A 268 -27.04 -4.70 6.81
N LYS A 269 -27.59 -5.87 6.55
CA LYS A 269 -28.68 -6.43 7.33
C LYS A 269 -28.33 -7.85 7.79
N ASP A 270 -28.68 -8.16 9.01
CA ASP A 270 -28.65 -9.53 9.53
C ASP A 270 -29.95 -9.79 10.27
N ASN A 271 -30.76 -10.72 9.73
CA ASN A 271 -32.08 -11.05 10.28
C ASN A 271 -32.97 -9.82 10.49
N GLN A 272 -33.08 -9.31 11.72
CA GLN A 272 -33.85 -8.13 12.13
C GLN A 272 -32.95 -6.93 12.44
N GLU A 273 -31.65 -7.05 12.23
CA GLU A 273 -30.67 -6.00 12.54
C GLU A 273 -30.34 -5.19 11.28
N LEU A 274 -30.19 -3.88 11.45
CA LEU A 274 -29.63 -2.97 10.46
C LEU A 274 -28.29 -2.47 10.96
N LEU A 275 -27.23 -2.75 10.19
CA LEU A 275 -25.86 -2.34 10.49
C LEU A 275 -25.52 -1.13 9.62
N VAL A 276 -25.08 -0.04 10.25
CA VAL A 276 -24.54 1.15 9.60
C VAL A 276 -23.02 1.11 9.72
N ASN A 277 -22.32 0.86 8.62
CA ASN A 277 -20.85 0.61 8.64
C ASN A 277 -20.01 1.79 8.18
N LEU A 278 -20.41 2.46 7.10
CA LEU A 278 -19.68 3.62 6.59
C LEU A 278 -20.50 4.89 6.82
N TYR A 279 -19.83 5.92 7.31
CA TYR A 279 -20.47 7.19 7.63
C TYR A 279 -20.43 8.13 6.42
N ILE A 280 -21.02 7.67 5.31
CA ILE A 280 -21.15 8.41 4.05
C ILE A 280 -22.57 8.94 3.90
N PRO A 281 -22.77 10.23 3.53
CA PRO A 281 -24.11 10.81 3.36
C PRO A 281 -24.95 9.97 2.39
N SER A 282 -26.11 9.51 2.84
CA SER A 282 -26.92 8.58 2.05
C SER A 282 -28.36 8.48 2.54
N ARG A 283 -29.22 7.88 1.70
CA ARG A 283 -30.59 7.53 2.06
C ARG A 283 -30.81 6.04 1.83
N LEU A 284 -31.19 5.33 2.89
CA LEU A 284 -31.60 3.95 2.83
C LEU A 284 -33.12 3.85 2.66
N HIS A 285 -33.55 2.99 1.75
CA HIS A 285 -34.94 2.55 1.63
C HIS A 285 -34.98 1.02 1.65
N TRP A 286 -35.25 0.46 2.82
CA TRP A 286 -35.44 -0.99 2.98
C TRP A 286 -36.92 -1.34 2.76
N LYS A 287 -37.25 -1.64 1.50
CA LYS A 287 -38.64 -1.77 1.01
C LYS A 287 -39.44 -2.86 1.75
N GLU A 288 -38.83 -4.02 2.03
CA GLU A 288 -39.50 -5.12 2.71
C GLU A 288 -39.94 -4.79 4.14
N LYS A 289 -39.29 -3.83 4.78
CA LYS A 289 -39.61 -3.34 6.12
C LYS A 289 -40.34 -1.98 6.12
N GLY A 290 -40.43 -1.32 5.00
CA GLY A 290 -40.91 0.05 4.90
C GLY A 290 -40.03 1.06 5.67
N LEU A 291 -38.78 0.67 5.96
CA LEU A 291 -37.85 1.52 6.68
C LEU A 291 -37.19 2.52 5.72
N LYS A 292 -37.18 3.79 6.13
CA LYS A 292 -36.38 4.83 5.48
C LYS A 292 -35.52 5.53 6.51
N LEU A 293 -34.21 5.63 6.21
CA LEU A 293 -33.21 6.29 7.04
C LEU A 293 -32.37 7.23 6.18
N THR A 294 -32.19 8.46 6.66
CA THR A 294 -31.22 9.40 6.08
C THR A 294 -30.02 9.51 6.99
N LEU A 295 -28.84 9.16 6.47
CA LEU A 295 -27.56 9.41 7.11
C LEU A 295 -27.06 10.79 6.66
N ASP A 296 -27.13 11.76 7.58
CA ASP A 296 -26.72 13.14 7.39
C ASP A 296 -25.40 13.37 8.14
N THR A 297 -24.32 13.53 7.40
CA THR A 297 -22.98 13.63 7.94
C THR A 297 -22.07 14.40 7.00
N TYR A 298 -21.08 15.07 7.57
CA TYR A 298 -19.96 15.67 6.86
C TYR A 298 -18.66 14.93 7.15
N PHE A 299 -18.74 13.65 7.57
CA PHE A 299 -17.56 12.83 7.78
C PHE A 299 -16.79 12.66 6.44
N PRO A 300 -15.46 12.86 6.40
CA PRO A 300 -14.55 13.02 7.53
C PRO A 300 -14.27 14.48 7.99
N GLU A 301 -14.94 15.49 7.47
CA GLU A 301 -14.74 16.88 7.90
C GLU A 301 -15.34 17.17 9.28
N SER A 302 -16.31 16.37 9.73
CA SER A 302 -16.94 16.46 11.04
C SER A 302 -16.87 15.15 11.81
N ASP A 303 -16.73 15.23 13.12
CA ASP A 303 -16.79 14.08 14.04
C ASP A 303 -18.24 13.63 14.32
N THR A 304 -19.21 14.37 13.83
CA THR A 304 -20.64 14.13 14.11
C THR A 304 -21.32 13.46 12.94
N VAL A 305 -22.00 12.37 13.23
CA VAL A 305 -22.86 11.62 12.32
C VAL A 305 -24.29 11.69 12.83
N LYS A 306 -25.25 11.99 11.96
CA LYS A 306 -26.68 12.00 12.28
C LYS A 306 -27.41 10.98 11.41
N ALA A 307 -28.10 10.05 12.06
CA ALA A 307 -29.00 9.11 11.40
C ALA A 307 -30.44 9.48 11.74
N ARG A 308 -31.19 9.98 10.75
CA ARG A 308 -32.61 10.35 10.92
C ARG A 308 -33.47 9.20 10.44
N MET A 309 -34.38 8.77 11.30
CA MET A 309 -35.40 7.77 10.99
C MET A 309 -36.57 8.41 10.27
N ASP A 310 -36.53 8.53 8.94
CA ASP A 310 -37.57 9.19 8.16
C ASP A 310 -38.90 8.42 8.24
N GLU A 311 -38.83 7.08 8.19
CA GLU A 311 -39.99 6.19 8.31
C GLU A 311 -39.54 4.85 8.89
N ILE A 312 -40.26 4.30 9.85
CA ILE A 312 -39.93 2.99 10.46
C ILE A 312 -40.68 1.83 9.80
N GLY A 313 -41.90 2.08 9.28
CA GLY A 313 -42.73 1.03 8.67
C GLY A 313 -43.01 -0.12 9.64
N SER A 314 -42.74 -1.34 9.20
CA SER A 314 -42.86 -2.57 10.02
C SER A 314 -41.56 -3.00 10.67
N TYR A 315 -40.53 -2.18 10.68
CA TYR A 315 -39.23 -2.49 11.27
C TYR A 315 -39.32 -2.50 12.81
N THR A 316 -38.94 -3.59 13.41
CA THR A 316 -38.88 -3.79 14.87
C THR A 316 -37.50 -4.29 15.33
N GLY A 317 -36.52 -4.21 14.42
CA GLY A 317 -35.17 -4.71 14.67
C GLY A 317 -34.29 -3.72 15.43
N THR A 318 -33.06 -4.10 15.63
CA THR A 318 -32.05 -3.30 16.32
C THR A 318 -31.18 -2.55 15.33
N LEU A 319 -30.84 -1.30 15.65
CA LEU A 319 -29.85 -0.52 14.92
C LEU A 319 -28.47 -0.71 15.53
N LEU A 320 -27.50 -1.02 14.67
CA LEU A 320 -26.10 -1.16 15.03
C LEU A 320 -25.30 -0.15 14.22
N PHE A 321 -24.44 0.60 14.90
CA PHE A 321 -23.52 1.55 14.28
C PHE A 321 -22.11 1.07 14.49
N ARG A 322 -21.30 0.98 13.41
CA ARG A 322 -19.90 0.56 13.54
C ARG A 322 -19.15 1.49 14.50
N TYR A 323 -18.39 0.90 15.41
CA TYR A 323 -17.52 1.61 16.34
C TYR A 323 -16.06 1.40 15.93
N PRO A 324 -15.50 2.28 15.06
CA PRO A 324 -14.18 2.06 14.48
C PRO A 324 -13.05 2.04 15.50
N ASP A 325 -11.97 1.33 15.19
CA ASP A 325 -10.77 1.23 16.04
C ASP A 325 -10.05 2.57 16.25
N TRP A 326 -10.12 3.46 15.25
CA TRP A 326 -9.48 4.77 15.29
C TRP A 326 -10.15 5.78 16.23
N VAL A 327 -11.34 5.50 16.73
CA VAL A 327 -12.03 6.42 17.66
C VAL A 327 -11.24 6.52 18.97
N SER A 328 -11.00 7.74 19.41
CA SER A 328 -10.36 8.01 20.69
C SER A 328 -11.40 8.20 21.79
N GLY A 329 -11.19 7.52 22.92
CA GLY A 329 -12.14 7.55 24.02
C GLY A 329 -13.47 6.88 23.67
N ASP A 330 -14.54 7.27 24.36
CA ASP A 330 -15.87 6.71 24.18
C ASP A 330 -16.66 7.48 23.11
N ALA A 331 -17.43 6.74 22.31
CA ALA A 331 -18.40 7.33 21.39
C ALA A 331 -19.57 7.91 22.18
N VAL A 332 -20.00 9.13 21.84
CA VAL A 332 -21.20 9.73 22.42
C VAL A 332 -22.39 9.46 21.53
N VAL A 333 -23.45 8.85 22.08
CA VAL A 333 -24.70 8.56 21.35
C VAL A 333 -25.89 9.25 22.00
N ARG A 334 -26.69 9.93 21.20
CA ARG A 334 -27.87 10.65 21.64
C ARG A 334 -29.05 10.37 20.72
N ILE A 335 -30.28 10.37 21.28
CA ILE A 335 -31.54 10.39 20.50
C ILE A 335 -32.26 11.70 20.80
N ASN A 336 -32.51 12.49 19.78
CA ASN A 336 -33.15 13.80 19.89
C ASN A 336 -32.47 14.75 20.90
N GLY A 337 -31.14 14.60 21.04
CA GLY A 337 -30.33 15.40 21.97
C GLY A 337 -30.12 14.77 23.35
N GLU A 338 -30.94 13.79 23.76
CA GLU A 338 -30.84 13.11 25.05
C GLU A 338 -29.89 11.89 24.95
N PRO A 339 -29.13 11.56 26.01
CA PRO A 339 -28.26 10.38 26.01
C PRO A 339 -29.04 9.10 25.72
N ALA A 340 -28.52 8.31 24.80
CA ALA A 340 -29.13 7.01 24.43
C ALA A 340 -28.57 5.87 25.29
N GLN A 341 -29.38 4.85 25.51
CA GLN A 341 -28.91 3.59 26.10
C GLN A 341 -28.29 2.71 25.01
N THR A 342 -27.05 2.31 25.22
CA THR A 342 -26.28 1.55 24.25
C THR A 342 -25.46 0.45 24.91
N GLU A 343 -25.21 -0.62 24.14
CA GLU A 343 -24.16 -1.58 24.39
C GLU A 343 -23.09 -1.36 23.32
N ALA A 344 -21.88 -0.98 23.72
CA ALA A 344 -20.84 -0.54 22.80
C ALA A 344 -19.52 -1.26 23.06
N HIS A 345 -18.95 -1.83 22.00
CA HIS A 345 -17.64 -2.46 22.03
C HIS A 345 -16.77 -1.82 20.93
N LYS A 346 -15.73 -1.09 21.35
CA LYS A 346 -14.78 -0.49 20.41
C LYS A 346 -14.18 -1.57 19.52
N GLY A 347 -14.07 -1.27 18.22
CA GLY A 347 -13.65 -2.25 17.25
C GLY A 347 -14.76 -3.26 16.88
N SER A 348 -16.03 -2.94 17.14
CA SER A 348 -17.19 -3.75 16.76
C SER A 348 -18.38 -2.82 16.43
N TYR A 349 -19.47 -2.92 17.18
CA TYR A 349 -20.67 -2.12 16.98
C TYR A 349 -21.13 -1.47 18.26
N ILE A 350 -21.79 -0.31 18.11
CA ILE A 350 -22.66 0.29 19.10
C ILE A 350 -24.07 -0.23 18.82
N ARG A 351 -24.61 -1.04 19.70
CA ARG A 351 -25.98 -1.54 19.67
C ARG A 351 -26.88 -0.54 20.38
N LEU A 352 -27.86 0.01 19.67
CA LEU A 352 -28.86 0.87 20.28
C LEU A 352 -29.88 0.03 21.02
N LEU A 353 -30.07 0.28 22.32
CA LEU A 353 -31.02 -0.44 23.18
C LEU A 353 -32.38 0.28 23.24
N ASP A 354 -32.40 1.57 23.02
CA ASP A 354 -33.62 2.36 22.99
C ASP A 354 -34.45 2.10 21.74
N SER A 355 -35.76 2.08 21.88
CA SER A 355 -36.67 2.04 20.76
C SER A 355 -36.70 3.39 20.03
N VAL A 356 -36.61 3.37 18.72
CA VAL A 356 -36.66 4.55 17.87
C VAL A 356 -38.01 4.65 17.15
N LYS A 357 -38.43 5.88 16.79
CA LYS A 357 -39.68 6.19 16.08
C LYS A 357 -39.39 6.98 14.80
N SER A 358 -40.38 7.04 13.92
CA SER A 358 -40.28 7.93 12.76
C SER A 358 -40.12 9.38 13.22
N GLY A 359 -39.15 10.06 12.62
CA GLY A 359 -38.77 11.44 12.96
C GLY A 359 -37.60 11.54 13.96
N ASP A 360 -37.25 10.47 14.67
CA ASP A 360 -36.10 10.49 15.60
C ASP A 360 -34.78 10.71 14.89
N VAL A 361 -33.88 11.45 15.55
CA VAL A 361 -32.53 11.73 15.11
C VAL A 361 -31.55 11.13 16.10
N ILE A 362 -30.81 10.10 15.64
CA ILE A 362 -29.71 9.48 16.37
C ILE A 362 -28.45 10.26 16.00
N THR A 363 -27.75 10.81 16.99
CA THR A 363 -26.49 11.53 16.81
C THR A 363 -25.36 10.74 17.44
N LEU A 364 -24.33 10.45 16.65
CA LEU A 364 -23.08 9.86 17.12
C LEU A 364 -21.95 10.88 16.99
N VAL A 365 -21.07 10.93 17.98
CA VAL A 365 -19.85 11.74 17.95
C VAL A 365 -18.65 10.84 18.19
N PHE A 366 -17.72 10.86 17.25
CA PHE A 366 -16.49 10.06 17.28
C PHE A 366 -15.28 10.99 17.38
N THR A 367 -14.62 10.99 18.52
CA THR A 367 -13.38 11.77 18.68
C THR A 367 -12.24 11.10 17.90
N ARG A 368 -11.50 11.88 17.12
CA ARG A 368 -10.33 11.43 16.36
C ARG A 368 -9.06 11.99 16.97
N ASN A 369 -7.98 11.22 16.90
CA ASN A 369 -6.63 11.64 17.27
C ASN A 369 -5.70 11.60 16.08
N LEU A 370 -4.63 12.40 16.17
CA LEU A 370 -3.42 12.19 15.39
C LEU A 370 -2.68 10.97 15.94
N TYR A 371 -2.15 10.14 15.04
CA TYR A 371 -1.21 9.07 15.38
C TYR A 371 -0.25 8.81 14.23
N ILE A 372 0.84 8.10 14.52
CA ILE A 372 1.79 7.66 13.49
C ILE A 372 1.56 6.18 13.19
N ASP A 373 1.39 5.89 11.92
CA ASP A 373 1.45 4.53 11.38
C ASP A 373 2.89 4.30 10.92
N TYR A 374 3.65 3.54 11.71
CA TYR A 374 5.06 3.29 11.47
C TYR A 374 5.26 2.19 10.45
N ALA A 375 6.25 2.38 9.55
CA ALA A 375 6.68 1.32 8.65
C ALA A 375 7.24 0.14 9.44
N LYS A 376 6.92 -1.07 8.98
CA LYS A 376 7.20 -2.32 9.72
C LYS A 376 8.67 -2.64 9.89
N ASP A 377 9.51 -2.15 8.97
CA ASP A 377 10.94 -2.42 8.87
C ASP A 377 11.83 -1.21 9.19
N GLU A 378 11.25 -0.02 9.39
CA GLU A 378 12.00 1.21 9.63
C GLU A 378 11.35 2.04 10.76
N PRO A 379 11.89 1.99 11.98
CA PRO A 379 11.24 2.59 13.16
C PRO A 379 11.17 4.13 13.13
N HIS A 380 11.97 4.78 12.28
CA HIS A 380 11.92 6.24 12.10
C HIS A 380 11.16 6.66 10.83
N LEU A 381 10.52 5.72 10.14
CA LEU A 381 9.69 6.00 8.97
C LEU A 381 8.24 5.75 9.32
N GLY A 382 7.36 6.68 8.99
CA GLY A 382 5.94 6.50 9.26
C GLY A 382 5.08 7.55 8.58
N SER A 383 3.80 7.34 8.66
CA SER A 383 2.76 8.17 8.07
C SER A 383 1.90 8.83 9.15
N VAL A 384 1.52 10.08 8.94
CA VAL A 384 0.65 10.81 9.89
C VAL A 384 -0.79 10.50 9.56
N MET A 385 -1.53 9.99 10.54
CA MET A 385 -2.94 9.65 10.46
C MET A 385 -3.79 10.55 11.34
N TYR A 386 -5.02 10.87 10.92
CA TYR A 386 -6.05 11.51 11.72
C TYR A 386 -7.35 10.72 11.65
N GLY A 387 -7.61 9.91 12.68
CA GLY A 387 -8.65 8.88 12.57
C GLY A 387 -8.34 7.92 11.40
N PRO A 388 -9.28 7.68 10.47
CA PRO A 388 -9.03 6.79 9.32
C PRO A 388 -8.29 7.47 8.18
N ILE A 389 -8.00 8.78 8.27
CA ILE A 389 -7.52 9.60 7.17
C ILE A 389 -6.01 9.75 7.21
N LEU A 390 -5.36 9.35 6.13
CA LEU A 390 -3.94 9.57 5.89
C LEU A 390 -3.69 11.03 5.46
N LEU A 391 -2.73 11.66 6.11
CA LEU A 391 -2.33 13.02 5.82
C LEU A 391 -1.05 13.07 4.96
N ALA A 392 -1.10 13.85 3.91
CA ALA A 392 0.02 14.05 2.99
C ALA A 392 0.55 15.47 3.06
N GLY A 393 1.86 15.62 2.90
CA GLY A 393 2.50 16.92 2.79
C GLY A 393 2.75 17.32 1.34
N GLY A 394 2.32 18.52 0.95
CA GLY A 394 2.59 19.09 -0.35
C GLY A 394 4.01 19.63 -0.43
N LEU A 395 4.69 19.36 -1.53
CA LEU A 395 6.09 19.77 -1.79
C LEU A 395 6.23 20.70 -3.01
N GLY A 396 5.10 21.27 -3.47
CA GLY A 396 5.06 22.20 -4.59
C GLY A 396 5.08 21.52 -5.96
N THR A 397 5.21 22.34 -6.99
CA THR A 397 5.13 21.92 -8.41
C THR A 397 6.44 22.07 -9.16
N ASP A 398 7.50 22.47 -8.48
CA ASP A 398 8.81 22.64 -9.11
C ASP A 398 9.30 21.31 -9.71
N ASP A 399 9.89 21.38 -10.89
CA ASP A 399 10.43 20.25 -11.64
C ASP A 399 9.39 19.18 -12.02
N MET A 400 8.11 19.51 -11.99
CA MET A 400 7.06 18.61 -12.50
C MET A 400 6.92 18.73 -14.01
N PRO A 401 6.61 17.63 -14.73
CA PRO A 401 6.26 17.70 -16.14
C PRO A 401 4.98 18.53 -16.33
N GLU A 402 4.87 19.22 -17.49
CA GLU A 402 3.67 19.99 -17.83
C GLU A 402 2.46 19.07 -17.99
N ASP A 403 2.65 17.94 -18.69
CA ASP A 403 1.63 16.90 -18.85
C ASP A 403 1.61 15.94 -17.67
N ARG A 404 0.51 15.94 -16.94
CA ARG A 404 0.23 15.03 -15.80
C ARG A 404 -0.79 13.95 -16.13
N VAL A 405 -1.42 14.10 -17.29
CA VAL A 405 -2.41 13.19 -17.87
C VAL A 405 -1.76 12.57 -19.10
N ILE A 406 -1.16 11.42 -18.94
CA ILE A 406 -0.41 10.75 -20.00
C ILE A 406 -0.76 9.26 -20.00
N ASP A 407 -0.70 8.64 -21.16
CA ASP A 407 -0.87 7.19 -21.29
C ASP A 407 0.38 6.45 -20.79
N ASN A 408 0.73 6.68 -19.53
CA ASN A 408 1.83 6.00 -18.86
C ASN A 408 1.36 5.49 -17.48
N ARG A 409 1.61 4.21 -17.21
CA ARG A 409 1.18 3.53 -15.97
C ARG A 409 1.89 4.04 -14.72
N ALA A 410 3.09 4.58 -14.88
CA ALA A 410 3.90 5.06 -13.77
C ALA A 410 4.67 6.31 -14.16
N CYS A 411 4.89 7.21 -13.21
CA CYS A 411 5.82 8.30 -13.35
C CYS A 411 7.26 7.73 -13.38
N ARG A 412 7.75 7.39 -14.57
CA ARG A 412 9.10 6.85 -14.77
C ARG A 412 10.14 7.91 -15.12
N GLU A 413 9.72 9.15 -15.27
CA GLU A 413 10.65 10.23 -15.51
C GLU A 413 11.48 10.44 -14.26
N SER A 414 12.80 10.53 -14.43
CA SER A 414 13.71 10.85 -13.35
C SER A 414 13.51 12.31 -12.96
N LEU A 415 12.60 12.53 -12.01
CA LEU A 415 12.49 13.85 -11.40
C LEU A 415 13.75 14.13 -10.58
N PRO A 416 14.21 15.40 -10.54
CA PRO A 416 15.22 15.79 -9.59
C PRO A 416 14.81 15.38 -8.17
N ALA A 417 15.77 14.90 -7.39
CA ALA A 417 15.52 14.55 -5.99
C ALA A 417 14.96 15.76 -5.24
N LYS A 418 13.87 15.55 -4.50
CA LYS A 418 13.28 16.59 -3.65
C LYS A 418 13.79 16.40 -2.23
N ASN A 419 14.20 17.47 -1.60
CA ASN A 419 14.53 17.43 -0.18
C ASN A 419 13.24 17.30 0.63
N ILE A 420 13.04 16.14 1.25
CA ILE A 420 11.88 15.86 2.09
C ILE A 420 12.23 16.29 3.53
N PRO A 421 11.52 17.25 4.11
CA PRO A 421 11.78 17.66 5.49
C PRO A 421 11.50 16.51 6.46
N MET A 422 12.35 16.37 7.46
CA MET A 422 12.07 15.45 8.58
C MET A 422 11.02 16.07 9.48
N LEU A 423 10.16 15.26 10.08
CA LEU A 423 9.23 15.70 11.09
C LEU A 423 9.89 15.52 12.48
N VAL A 424 10.08 16.63 13.19
CA VAL A 424 10.78 16.67 14.49
C VAL A 424 9.87 17.27 15.55
N GLY A 425 9.49 16.46 16.52
CA GLY A 425 8.62 16.87 17.62
C GLY A 425 8.35 15.75 18.62
N PRO A 426 7.65 16.01 19.74
CA PRO A 426 7.26 14.98 20.70
C PRO A 426 6.36 13.92 20.05
N LEU A 427 6.92 12.73 19.78
CA LEU A 427 6.19 11.66 19.06
C LEU A 427 5.04 11.03 19.88
N THR A 428 5.01 11.28 21.19
CA THR A 428 3.94 10.84 22.10
C THR A 428 2.83 11.88 22.29
N ASP A 429 3.02 13.10 21.79
CA ASP A 429 2.06 14.21 21.90
C ASP A 429 2.06 15.01 20.58
N LEU A 430 1.42 14.43 19.55
CA LEU A 430 1.41 15.00 18.21
C LEU A 430 0.64 16.32 18.15
N ASP A 431 -0.43 16.46 18.93
CA ASP A 431 -1.30 17.64 18.94
C ASP A 431 -0.56 18.90 19.44
N SER A 432 0.53 18.75 20.18
CA SER A 432 1.35 19.87 20.65
C SER A 432 2.09 20.60 19.52
N TRP A 433 2.37 19.94 18.41
CA TRP A 433 3.16 20.48 17.29
C TRP A 433 2.57 20.25 15.89
N ILE A 434 1.56 19.39 15.73
CA ILE A 434 0.75 19.23 14.51
C ILE A 434 -0.64 19.80 14.79
N GLN A 435 -0.90 21.01 14.33
CA GLN A 435 -2.09 21.75 14.71
C GLN A 435 -3.11 21.80 13.58
N CYS A 436 -4.35 21.40 13.87
CA CYS A 436 -5.48 21.52 12.97
C CYS A 436 -5.85 22.98 12.74
N SER A 437 -6.20 23.34 11.52
CA SER A 437 -6.73 24.66 11.18
C SER A 437 -8.13 24.86 11.77
N SER A 438 -8.35 26.00 12.40
CA SER A 438 -9.69 26.36 12.91
C SER A 438 -10.70 26.69 11.81
N GLN A 439 -10.24 27.02 10.60
CA GLN A 439 -11.09 27.42 9.48
C GLN A 439 -11.32 26.29 8.46
N HIS A 440 -10.42 25.34 8.40
CA HIS A 440 -10.44 24.24 7.43
C HIS A 440 -10.22 22.92 8.14
N PRO A 441 -11.29 22.18 8.46
CA PRO A 441 -11.17 20.83 8.99
C PRO A 441 -10.26 19.97 8.09
N LEU A 442 -9.49 19.08 8.68
CA LEU A 442 -8.53 18.19 8.01
C LEU A 442 -7.31 18.89 7.37
N ARG A 443 -7.09 20.18 7.62
CA ARG A 443 -5.83 20.85 7.27
C ARG A 443 -5.02 21.08 8.52
N PHE A 444 -3.75 20.68 8.48
CA PHE A 444 -2.84 20.74 9.61
C PHE A 444 -1.58 21.51 9.25
N THR A 445 -1.00 22.17 10.24
CA THR A 445 0.31 22.81 10.12
C THR A 445 1.26 22.15 11.11
N VAL A 446 2.38 21.69 10.59
CA VAL A 446 3.45 21.09 11.39
C VAL A 446 4.39 22.19 11.84
N LYS A 447 4.58 22.33 13.15
CA LYS A 447 5.61 23.16 13.76
C LYS A 447 6.84 22.29 14.02
N ASN A 448 7.73 22.20 13.04
CA ASN A 448 8.93 21.40 13.18
C ASN A 448 9.92 21.97 14.21
N GLY A 449 10.52 21.08 15.01
CA GLY A 449 11.67 21.37 15.85
C GLY A 449 12.99 21.39 15.07
N GLY A 450 14.08 21.72 15.76
CA GLY A 450 15.44 21.63 15.20
C GLY A 450 15.75 22.59 14.04
N GLY A 451 14.96 23.67 13.86
CA GLY A 451 15.15 24.64 12.76
C GLY A 451 14.66 24.17 11.39
N GLN A 452 13.93 23.07 11.33
CA GLN A 452 13.32 22.57 10.10
C GLN A 452 12.15 23.46 9.65
N GLN A 453 11.94 23.55 8.32
CA GLN A 453 10.79 24.26 7.77
C GLN A 453 9.49 23.53 8.12
N GLY A 454 8.46 24.27 8.56
CA GLY A 454 7.13 23.74 8.79
C GLY A 454 6.48 23.24 7.48
N VAL A 455 5.62 22.27 7.59
CA VAL A 455 4.91 21.63 6.47
C VAL A 455 3.41 21.68 6.71
N GLY A 456 2.64 21.97 5.66
CA GLY A 456 1.20 21.80 5.66
C GLY A 456 0.81 20.36 5.31
N LEU A 457 -0.10 19.76 6.09
CA LEU A 457 -0.65 18.45 5.83
C LEU A 457 -2.13 18.54 5.45
N VAL A 458 -2.55 17.77 4.48
CA VAL A 458 -3.95 17.64 4.03
C VAL A 458 -4.28 16.16 3.80
N PRO A 459 -5.57 15.77 3.77
CA PRO A 459 -5.94 14.42 3.39
C PRO A 459 -5.31 13.99 2.07
N TYR A 460 -4.80 12.77 2.01
CA TYR A 460 -4.14 12.28 0.80
C TYR A 460 -5.07 12.24 -0.42
N PHE A 461 -6.38 12.04 -0.21
CA PHE A 461 -7.37 12.13 -1.28
C PHE A 461 -7.62 13.56 -1.82
N GLN A 462 -7.08 14.58 -1.14
CA GLN A 462 -7.08 15.97 -1.63
C GLN A 462 -5.71 16.39 -2.21
N MET A 463 -4.71 15.50 -2.15
CA MET A 463 -3.34 15.79 -2.61
C MET A 463 -3.19 15.42 -4.09
N HIS A 464 -3.38 16.39 -4.97
CA HIS A 464 -3.32 16.22 -6.42
C HIS A 464 -2.44 17.29 -7.05
N HIS A 465 -1.94 17.04 -8.27
CA HIS A 465 -1.26 17.99 -9.16
C HIS A 465 -0.04 18.69 -8.55
N GLN A 466 0.61 18.04 -7.58
CA GLN A 466 1.84 18.52 -6.97
C GLN A 466 2.69 17.35 -6.47
N ARG A 467 3.95 17.62 -6.26
CA ARG A 467 4.86 16.69 -5.57
C ARG A 467 4.42 16.57 -4.11
N HIS A 468 4.54 15.36 -3.54
CA HIS A 468 4.06 15.10 -2.19
C HIS A 468 4.84 13.98 -1.50
N THR A 469 4.59 13.83 -0.22
CA THR A 469 4.96 12.64 0.54
C THR A 469 3.87 12.28 1.53
N VAL A 470 3.72 10.99 1.79
CA VAL A 470 2.90 10.43 2.88
C VAL A 470 3.76 9.73 3.92
N TYR A 471 4.98 9.36 3.57
CA TYR A 471 5.95 8.79 4.49
C TYR A 471 7.00 9.81 4.87
N TRP A 472 7.28 9.89 6.15
CA TRP A 472 8.16 10.88 6.76
C TRP A 472 9.22 10.19 7.62
N LYS A 473 10.42 10.76 7.63
CA LYS A 473 11.37 10.47 8.70
C LYS A 473 10.97 11.26 9.94
N LEU A 474 10.76 10.57 11.04
CA LEU A 474 10.20 11.07 12.30
C LEU A 474 11.22 10.93 13.42
N TYR A 475 11.44 12.02 14.15
CA TYR A 475 12.36 12.03 15.27
C TYR A 475 11.79 12.83 16.45
N SER A 476 12.03 12.36 17.66
CA SER A 476 11.92 13.23 18.82
C SER A 476 13.00 14.34 18.77
N PRO A 477 12.82 15.48 19.47
CA PRO A 477 13.82 16.53 19.49
C PRO A 477 15.20 16.03 19.97
N ASP A 478 15.23 15.16 20.97
CA ASP A 478 16.48 14.62 21.51
C ASP A 478 17.17 13.67 20.52
N GLU A 479 16.42 12.79 19.86
CA GLU A 479 16.96 11.90 18.82
C GLU A 479 17.48 12.70 17.62
N PHE A 480 16.77 13.75 17.20
CA PHE A 480 17.22 14.61 16.12
C PHE A 480 18.53 15.32 16.45
N VAL A 481 18.63 15.90 17.66
CA VAL A 481 19.86 16.53 18.14
C VAL A 481 20.99 15.51 18.24
N TYR A 482 20.69 14.31 18.75
CA TYR A 482 21.66 13.23 18.84
C TYR A 482 22.19 12.85 17.46
N ARG A 483 21.31 12.58 16.50
CA ARG A 483 21.69 12.22 15.12
C ARG A 483 22.48 13.32 14.41
N THR A 484 22.05 14.56 14.52
CA THR A 484 22.78 15.70 13.89
C THR A 484 24.14 15.95 14.52
N ARG A 485 24.34 15.62 15.79
CA ARG A 485 25.64 15.71 16.45
C ARG A 485 26.53 14.49 16.24
N SER A 486 25.92 13.31 16.13
CA SER A 486 26.63 12.03 15.99
C SER A 486 27.10 11.78 14.57
N LEU A 487 26.32 12.20 13.57
CA LEU A 487 26.77 12.18 12.18
C LEU A 487 27.79 13.29 11.96
N THR A 488 29.00 12.91 11.59
CA THR A 488 30.08 13.90 11.38
C THR A 488 30.06 14.41 9.95
N ASP A 489 29.93 13.51 8.96
CA ASP A 489 29.82 13.85 7.54
C ASP A 489 29.14 12.74 6.74
N GLU A 490 28.57 13.09 5.57
CA GLU A 490 27.84 12.18 4.68
C GLU A 490 28.02 12.59 3.22
N VAL A 491 28.25 11.61 2.35
CA VAL A 491 28.28 11.80 0.89
C VAL A 491 26.99 11.24 0.29
N LYS A 492 26.25 12.08 -0.42
CA LYS A 492 25.07 11.68 -1.20
C LYS A 492 25.52 11.15 -2.55
N ILE A 493 25.65 9.85 -2.66
CA ILE A 493 26.13 9.18 -3.89
C ILE A 493 25.15 9.44 -5.04
N GLY A 494 25.72 9.89 -6.17
CA GLY A 494 24.95 10.27 -7.37
C GLY A 494 24.37 11.68 -7.38
N ASP A 495 24.55 12.46 -6.32
CA ASP A 495 24.35 13.92 -6.33
C ASP A 495 25.67 14.59 -6.72
N GLU A 496 25.77 15.03 -7.98
CA GLU A 496 27.01 15.61 -8.51
C GLU A 496 27.50 16.83 -7.72
N THR A 497 26.59 17.60 -7.13
CA THR A 497 26.94 18.77 -6.34
C THR A 497 27.55 18.36 -5.01
N ASP A 498 26.98 17.36 -4.38
CA ASP A 498 27.46 16.86 -3.09
C ASP A 498 28.76 16.07 -3.26
N GLU A 499 28.86 15.22 -4.28
CA GLU A 499 30.10 14.50 -4.60
C GLU A 499 31.26 15.45 -4.93
N ARG A 500 31.00 16.58 -5.62
CA ARG A 500 32.01 17.62 -5.85
C ARG A 500 32.47 18.32 -4.58
N LYS A 501 31.56 18.58 -3.64
CA LYS A 501 31.92 19.13 -2.32
C LYS A 501 32.85 18.21 -1.55
N HIS A 502 32.67 16.90 -1.71
CA HIS A 502 33.52 15.87 -1.10
C HIS A 502 34.72 15.49 -1.97
N ALA A 503 35.10 16.35 -2.92
CA ALA A 503 36.28 16.22 -3.76
C ALA A 503 36.42 14.85 -4.41
N LEU A 504 35.34 14.34 -5.00
CA LEU A 504 35.34 13.08 -5.74
C LEU A 504 36.49 13.03 -6.73
N GLN A 505 37.27 11.98 -6.67
CA GLN A 505 38.30 11.60 -7.65
C GLN A 505 38.15 10.11 -7.97
N GLY A 506 38.54 9.71 -9.19
CA GLY A 506 38.48 8.31 -9.54
C GLY A 506 39.06 8.02 -10.92
N GLU A 507 39.22 6.74 -11.20
CA GLU A 507 39.66 6.17 -12.47
C GLU A 507 38.76 4.99 -12.80
N ASN A 508 38.20 4.98 -14.03
CA ASN A 508 37.25 3.98 -14.51
C ASN A 508 36.00 3.85 -13.62
N ASP A 509 35.60 4.94 -12.96
CA ASP A 509 34.43 4.99 -12.09
C ASP A 509 33.24 5.66 -12.78
N SER A 510 32.05 5.25 -12.40
CA SER A 510 30.78 5.82 -12.90
C SER A 510 29.66 5.64 -11.88
N ILE A 511 28.62 6.44 -12.06
CA ILE A 511 27.33 6.21 -11.42
C ILE A 511 26.53 5.24 -12.26
N TYR A 512 25.99 4.25 -11.60
CA TYR A 512 25.11 3.23 -12.14
C TYR A 512 23.73 3.34 -11.51
N TRP A 513 22.73 2.87 -12.25
CA TRP A 513 21.38 2.68 -11.74
C TRP A 513 21.20 1.21 -11.39
N HIS A 514 20.54 0.92 -10.29
CA HIS A 514 20.22 -0.45 -9.95
C HIS A 514 19.15 -0.98 -10.90
N ASP A 515 19.47 -2.04 -11.66
CA ASP A 515 18.55 -2.68 -12.62
C ASP A 515 17.51 -3.56 -11.93
N TYR A 516 17.72 -3.85 -10.66
CA TYR A 516 16.84 -4.74 -9.94
C TYR A 516 15.52 -4.08 -9.62
N PHE A 517 14.47 -4.81 -9.86
CA PHE A 517 13.07 -4.43 -9.75
C PHE A 517 12.69 -3.68 -8.45
N TRP A 518 13.26 -4.10 -7.30
CA TRP A 518 12.98 -3.55 -5.98
C TRP A 518 13.90 -2.39 -5.55
N ALA A 519 14.97 -2.19 -6.24
CA ALA A 519 15.94 -1.11 -5.99
C ALA A 519 16.04 -0.14 -7.18
N LYS A 520 15.09 -0.23 -8.12
CA LYS A 520 15.03 0.61 -9.31
C LYS A 520 14.98 2.09 -8.91
N ASN A 521 15.81 2.90 -9.57
CA ASN A 521 16.03 4.32 -9.29
C ASN A 521 16.98 4.64 -8.13
N THR A 522 17.57 3.67 -7.46
CA THR A 522 18.72 3.94 -6.59
C THR A 522 20.00 4.00 -7.39
N ARG A 523 20.83 4.99 -7.07
CA ARG A 523 22.12 5.21 -7.70
C ARG A 523 23.21 4.64 -6.83
N PHE A 524 24.25 4.07 -7.45
CA PHE A 524 25.44 3.65 -6.77
C PHE A 524 26.68 3.99 -7.58
N ARG A 525 27.80 4.17 -6.90
CA ARG A 525 29.09 4.37 -7.55
C ARG A 525 29.89 3.10 -7.57
N MET A 526 30.53 2.82 -8.71
CA MET A 526 31.40 1.67 -8.89
C MET A 526 32.52 2.02 -9.87
N ALA A 527 33.73 1.55 -9.61
CA ALA A 527 34.85 1.61 -10.54
C ALA A 527 35.16 0.21 -11.09
N LYS A 528 35.27 0.09 -12.40
CA LYS A 528 35.61 -1.18 -13.09
C LYS A 528 37.12 -1.30 -13.24
N ASP A 529 37.75 -2.24 -12.52
CA ASP A 529 39.21 -2.41 -12.46
C ASP A 529 39.94 -1.06 -12.21
N GLY A 530 39.36 -0.26 -11.30
CA GLY A 530 39.79 1.11 -11.02
C GLY A 530 39.58 1.51 -9.56
N TRP A 531 39.41 2.78 -9.31
CA TRP A 531 39.22 3.30 -7.97
C TRP A 531 38.39 4.60 -7.98
N PHE A 532 37.82 4.95 -6.83
CA PHE A 532 37.26 6.27 -6.55
C PHE A 532 37.49 6.65 -5.09
N SER A 533 37.47 7.95 -4.80
CA SER A 533 37.64 8.45 -3.44
C SER A 533 36.82 9.68 -3.16
N TYR A 534 36.53 9.86 -1.86
CA TYR A 534 35.89 11.05 -1.31
C TYR A 534 36.70 11.63 -0.16
N THR A 535 36.62 12.93 0.04
CA THR A 535 37.14 13.62 1.22
C THR A 535 36.01 13.87 2.18
N LEU A 536 36.05 13.23 3.35
CA LEU A 536 35.08 13.41 4.44
C LEU A 536 35.64 14.38 5.47
N HIS A 537 34.78 15.27 5.99
CA HIS A 537 35.13 16.18 7.04
C HIS A 537 35.00 15.51 8.41
N ILE A 538 35.92 15.79 9.31
CA ILE A 538 35.94 15.25 10.66
C ILE A 538 36.30 16.36 11.67
N ASN A 539 35.96 16.14 12.93
CA ASN A 539 36.32 17.09 14.00
C ASN A 539 37.74 16.77 14.51
N LYS A 540 38.68 17.69 14.26
CA LYS A 540 40.07 17.51 14.66
C LYS A 540 40.31 17.45 16.18
N THR A 541 39.32 17.84 16.99
CA THR A 541 39.39 17.76 18.45
C THR A 541 38.83 16.44 18.99
N GLU A 542 38.22 15.60 18.14
CA GLU A 542 37.70 14.31 18.54
C GLU A 542 38.85 13.33 18.89
N GLN A 543 38.71 12.67 20.03
CA GLN A 543 39.68 11.71 20.53
C GLN A 543 39.24 10.24 20.33
N LYS A 544 37.94 10.03 20.03
CA LYS A 544 37.40 8.70 19.78
C LYS A 544 37.73 8.24 18.36
N PRO A 545 37.77 6.92 18.13
CA PRO A 545 37.82 6.38 16.79
C PRO A 545 36.63 6.85 15.97
N TYR A 546 36.85 7.12 14.69
CA TYR A 546 35.75 7.29 13.73
C TYR A 546 35.33 5.94 13.16
N HIS A 547 34.08 5.87 12.77
CA HIS A 547 33.47 4.73 12.10
C HIS A 547 32.99 5.16 10.71
N LEU A 548 33.44 4.44 9.68
CA LEU A 548 32.96 4.59 8.33
C LEU A 548 31.78 3.66 8.13
N ILE A 549 30.67 4.18 7.64
CA ILE A 549 29.46 3.42 7.34
C ILE A 549 29.27 3.44 5.83
N CYS A 550 29.29 2.25 5.22
CA CYS A 550 29.15 2.06 3.79
C CYS A 550 27.92 1.20 3.51
N ARG A 551 26.98 1.69 2.71
CA ARG A 551 25.80 0.93 2.28
C ARG A 551 26.06 0.26 0.96
N PHE A 552 25.88 -1.06 0.91
CA PHE A 552 26.04 -1.91 -0.27
C PHE A 552 24.75 -2.70 -0.53
N TRP A 553 24.60 -3.20 -1.76
CA TRP A 553 23.58 -4.19 -2.06
C TRP A 553 23.99 -5.57 -1.58
N GLY A 554 23.05 -6.30 -0.97
CA GLY A 554 23.37 -7.61 -0.37
C GLY A 554 23.57 -8.74 -1.38
N ASP A 555 23.08 -8.61 -2.61
CA ASP A 555 23.16 -9.61 -3.67
C ASP A 555 24.03 -9.13 -4.85
N GLU A 556 25.12 -8.43 -4.55
CA GLU A 556 26.08 -8.02 -5.57
C GLU A 556 26.79 -9.23 -6.20
N PRO A 557 27.06 -9.19 -7.51
CA PRO A 557 27.76 -10.28 -8.17
C PRO A 557 29.20 -10.44 -7.66
N ASP A 558 29.77 -11.64 -7.81
CA ASP A 558 31.10 -12.02 -7.36
C ASP A 558 32.29 -11.24 -7.98
N THR A 559 31.95 -10.21 -8.77
CA THR A 559 32.88 -9.29 -9.41
C THR A 559 33.35 -8.15 -8.51
N CYS A 560 32.67 -7.89 -7.38
CA CYS A 560 32.98 -6.77 -6.49
C CYS A 560 33.91 -7.23 -5.35
N GLN A 561 35.19 -6.93 -5.50
CA GLN A 561 36.22 -7.10 -4.47
C GLN A 561 37.19 -5.91 -4.53
N PHE A 562 37.38 -5.23 -3.39
CA PHE A 562 38.17 -4.00 -3.32
C PHE A 562 38.71 -3.74 -1.92
N ASP A 563 39.71 -2.87 -1.86
CA ASP A 563 40.26 -2.37 -0.61
C ASP A 563 39.69 -1.00 -0.28
N ILE A 564 39.39 -0.76 1.00
CA ILE A 564 39.11 0.56 1.56
C ILE A 564 40.42 1.09 2.18
N LEU A 565 40.80 2.30 1.76
CA LEU A 565 41.97 3.00 2.29
C LEU A 565 41.55 4.34 2.90
N ILE A 566 42.18 4.73 4.00
CA ILE A 566 42.03 6.02 4.66
C ILE A 566 43.36 6.78 4.55
N ASP A 567 43.37 7.90 3.82
CA ASP A 567 44.59 8.66 3.51
C ASP A 567 45.72 7.77 2.98
N GLY A 568 45.38 6.80 2.14
CA GLY A 568 46.30 5.81 1.56
C GLY A 568 46.66 4.62 2.47
N ASN A 569 46.26 4.65 3.74
CA ASN A 569 46.51 3.51 4.65
C ASN A 569 45.41 2.46 4.47
N TYR A 570 45.81 1.18 4.33
CA TYR A 570 44.89 0.06 4.17
C TYR A 570 44.04 -0.15 5.41
N LEU A 571 42.72 -0.09 5.26
CA LEU A 571 41.76 -0.36 6.33
C LEU A 571 41.18 -1.76 6.25
N ARG A 572 40.65 -2.15 5.08
CA ARG A 572 39.96 -3.44 4.92
C ARG A 572 39.81 -3.83 3.46
N THR A 573 39.87 -5.15 3.17
CA THR A 573 39.38 -5.71 1.91
C THR A 573 37.92 -6.14 2.07
N VAL A 574 37.07 -5.77 1.11
CA VAL A 574 35.64 -6.04 1.06
C VAL A 574 35.32 -6.93 -0.14
N SER A 575 34.52 -7.96 0.06
CA SER A 575 33.91 -8.78 -0.99
C SER A 575 32.40 -8.80 -0.81
N LEU A 576 31.64 -8.45 -1.87
CA LEU A 576 30.19 -8.26 -1.79
C LEU A 576 29.36 -9.47 -2.22
N ASN A 577 29.94 -10.66 -2.36
CA ASN A 577 29.25 -11.89 -2.78
C ASN A 577 28.44 -12.58 -1.67
N ARG A 578 27.68 -11.81 -0.90
CA ARG A 578 27.03 -12.26 0.35
C ARG A 578 25.81 -13.14 0.16
N LYS A 579 25.18 -13.10 -1.01
CA LYS A 579 23.91 -13.80 -1.32
C LYS A 579 22.76 -13.45 -0.36
N LEU A 580 22.76 -12.22 0.16
CA LEU A 580 21.68 -11.66 0.95
C LEU A 580 20.66 -11.04 0.00
N TYR A 581 19.61 -11.77 -0.25
CA TYR A 581 18.64 -11.47 -1.29
C TYR A 581 17.87 -10.18 -0.99
N LEU A 582 17.80 -9.26 -1.97
CA LEU A 582 16.92 -8.08 -1.98
C LEU A 582 17.05 -7.10 -0.80
N THR A 583 18.24 -6.95 -0.24
CA THR A 583 18.43 -6.06 0.91
C THR A 583 19.67 -5.20 0.77
N TYR A 584 19.63 -4.00 1.38
CA TYR A 584 20.83 -3.21 1.62
C TYR A 584 21.52 -3.68 2.90
N VAL A 585 22.85 -3.57 2.90
CA VAL A 585 23.69 -3.91 4.07
C VAL A 585 24.56 -2.71 4.40
N ASP A 586 24.45 -2.23 5.64
CA ASP A 586 25.32 -1.19 6.16
C ASP A 586 26.52 -1.83 6.87
N ASP A 587 27.70 -1.73 6.24
CA ASP A 587 28.94 -2.14 6.83
C ASP A 587 29.58 -1.02 7.62
N VAL A 588 30.02 -1.33 8.83
CA VAL A 588 30.68 -0.38 9.72
C VAL A 588 32.16 -0.76 9.88
N TYR A 589 33.05 0.16 9.52
CA TYR A 589 34.49 -0.02 9.60
C TYR A 589 35.10 0.99 10.57
N SER A 590 35.70 0.51 11.67
CA SER A 590 36.38 1.38 12.64
C SER A 590 37.69 1.90 12.08
N ILE A 591 37.89 3.21 12.06
CA ILE A 591 39.14 3.87 11.65
C ILE A 591 39.98 4.06 12.91
N PRO A 592 41.24 3.61 12.94
CA PRO A 592 42.13 3.80 14.08
C PRO A 592 42.24 5.30 14.46
N ALA A 593 42.07 5.62 15.74
CA ALA A 593 42.05 7.01 16.21
C ALA A 593 43.33 7.79 15.85
N ASP A 594 44.50 7.10 15.78
CA ASP A 594 45.74 7.72 15.39
C ASP A 594 45.79 8.18 13.93
N TRP A 595 44.93 7.62 13.06
CA TRP A 595 44.84 8.03 11.65
C TRP A 595 44.06 9.31 11.45
N THR A 596 43.18 9.67 12.40
CA THR A 596 42.27 10.82 12.33
C THR A 596 42.65 11.96 13.29
N ARG A 597 43.48 11.68 14.30
CA ARG A 597 43.85 12.63 15.35
C ARG A 597 44.45 13.91 14.78
N GLY A 598 43.86 15.05 15.14
CA GLY A 598 44.31 16.39 14.74
C GLY A 598 44.02 16.76 13.29
N LYS A 599 43.32 15.92 12.54
CA LYS A 599 42.87 16.19 11.19
C LYS A 599 41.46 16.80 11.20
N ASP A 600 41.16 17.61 10.20
CA ASP A 600 39.82 18.17 9.92
C ASP A 600 39.13 17.45 8.75
N LYS A 601 39.84 16.54 8.08
CA LYS A 601 39.34 15.75 6.97
C LYS A 601 40.16 14.47 6.78
N VAL A 602 39.55 13.47 6.14
CA VAL A 602 40.19 12.24 5.70
C VAL A 602 39.77 11.90 4.28
N ASN A 603 40.67 11.33 3.50
CA ASN A 603 40.33 10.79 2.19
C ASN A 603 40.02 9.30 2.31
N VAL A 604 38.87 8.89 1.82
CA VAL A 604 38.40 7.49 1.78
C VAL A 604 38.48 7.01 0.34
N THR A 605 39.32 6.04 0.07
CA THR A 605 39.51 5.47 -1.28
C THR A 605 38.98 4.03 -1.32
N PHE A 606 38.22 3.74 -2.35
CA PHE A 606 37.75 2.40 -2.72
C PHE A 606 38.55 1.96 -3.95
N ARG A 607 39.39 0.94 -3.84
CA ARG A 607 40.31 0.47 -4.90
C ARG A 607 40.03 -0.98 -5.26
N ALA A 608 39.67 -1.23 -6.52
CA ALA A 608 39.44 -2.60 -7.00
C ALA A 608 40.65 -3.49 -6.85
N ALA A 609 40.43 -4.76 -6.51
CA ALA A 609 41.41 -5.81 -6.71
C ALA A 609 41.60 -6.05 -8.22
N GLN A 610 42.74 -6.60 -8.62
CA GLN A 610 43.04 -6.83 -10.03
C GLN A 610 41.93 -7.63 -10.74
N GLY A 611 41.40 -7.10 -11.83
CA GLY A 611 40.32 -7.69 -12.61
C GLY A 611 38.95 -7.74 -11.90
N LYS A 612 38.77 -6.95 -10.84
CA LYS A 612 37.55 -6.83 -10.07
C LYS A 612 36.98 -5.40 -10.11
N ASN A 613 35.85 -5.18 -9.48
CA ASN A 613 35.25 -3.88 -9.34
C ASN A 613 35.36 -3.36 -7.91
N ALA A 614 35.50 -2.03 -7.76
CA ALA A 614 35.41 -1.35 -6.47
C ALA A 614 34.03 -0.69 -6.33
N GLY A 615 33.34 -0.92 -5.20
CA GLY A 615 32.10 -0.24 -4.88
C GLY A 615 30.86 -1.09 -5.03
N GLY A 616 29.84 -0.57 -5.72
CA GLY A 616 28.46 -0.86 -5.44
C GLY A 616 28.00 -0.05 -4.24
N LEU A 617 28.60 1.17 -4.09
CA LEU A 617 28.40 2.05 -2.93
C LEU A 617 27.16 2.93 -3.11
N TYR A 618 26.20 2.82 -2.21
CA TYR A 618 24.93 3.57 -2.22
C TYR A 618 24.94 4.75 -1.24
N GLU A 619 25.55 4.58 -0.07
CA GLU A 619 25.71 5.64 0.94
C GLU A 619 27.10 5.55 1.58
N LEU A 620 27.65 6.70 1.93
CA LEU A 620 28.92 6.82 2.65
C LEU A 620 28.77 7.84 3.76
N LYS A 621 29.01 7.40 5.01
CA LYS A 621 28.92 8.23 6.21
C LYS A 621 30.12 8.04 7.10
N ILE A 622 30.44 9.06 7.90
CA ILE A 622 31.47 8.98 8.95
C ILE A 622 30.92 9.54 10.26
N THR A 623 31.20 8.84 11.37
CA THR A 623 30.77 9.22 12.72
C THR A 623 31.78 8.81 13.76
N SER A 624 31.87 9.55 14.88
CA SER A 624 32.61 9.12 16.08
C SER A 624 31.72 8.38 17.11
N ASP A 625 30.46 8.13 16.77
CA ASP A 625 29.51 7.43 17.63
C ASP A 625 29.38 5.95 17.25
N THR A 626 29.70 5.07 18.19
CA THR A 626 29.59 3.62 18.03
C THR A 626 28.14 3.10 17.97
N ASN A 627 27.19 3.90 18.43
CA ASN A 627 25.77 3.55 18.47
C ASN A 627 24.97 4.16 17.31
N TYR A 628 25.63 4.88 16.41
CA TYR A 628 25.00 5.40 15.21
C TYR A 628 24.63 4.25 14.26
N ARG A 629 23.32 3.99 14.10
CA ARG A 629 22.74 3.00 13.19
C ARG A 629 21.67 3.64 12.32
#